data_0a4e9ee00162d52196e068c925f5bf6b
#
_entry.id   0a4e9ee00162d52196e068c925f5bf6b
#
_cell.length_a   1.000
_cell.length_b   1.000
_cell.length_c   1.000
_cell.angle_alpha   90.00
_cell.angle_beta   90.00
_cell.angle_gamma   90.00
#
_symmetry.space_group_name_H-M   'P 1'
#
loop_
_entity.id
_entity.type
_entity.pdbx_description
1 polymer ?
#
loop_
_entity_poly.entity_id
_entity_poly.type
_entity_poly.pdbx_seq_one_letter_code
_entity_poly.pdbx_strand_id
1 'polypeptide(L)'
;MVKIATRTKETIPTAITGAFIAGLTVVMTASVVLPKPWAILFPPWAVFITWAGYFAAGGGGKGQALPTFKKMYVAILWGDIWGLAGGLGLVFIVGKMGLSLPLSLLLDGIVIFLVNQPILWGTRWWGPIKYTPAIFYGFATFFSTYFSGFGFYPGPLDQYTTIFSAFITAYIANALGPIAGYLQVRFAMIKEVPVEGSAKN
;
A
#
# COMPACT_ATOMS: atom_id res chain seq x y z
N MET A 1 3.78 39.46 16.99
CA MET A 1 2.65 38.51 16.84
C MET A 1 2.80 37.43 17.89
N VAL A 2 1.93 37.36 18.87
CA VAL A 2 1.95 36.27 19.88
C VAL A 2 1.42 35.00 19.20
N LYS A 3 2.24 33.93 19.16
CA LYS A 3 1.78 32.63 18.68
C LYS A 3 0.88 32.00 19.74
N ILE A 4 -0.43 32.01 19.51
CA ILE A 4 -1.38 31.31 20.37
C ILE A 4 -1.15 29.81 20.17
N ALA A 5 -0.89 29.09 21.27
CA ALA A 5 -0.78 27.65 21.21
C ALA A 5 -2.15 27.06 20.82
N THR A 6 -2.15 26.14 19.85
CA THR A 6 -3.36 25.44 19.39
C THR A 6 -3.27 23.98 19.70
N ARG A 7 -4.41 23.34 20.02
CA ARG A 7 -4.54 21.90 20.12
C ARG A 7 -5.50 21.38 19.08
N THR A 8 -5.32 20.16 18.64
CA THR A 8 -6.30 19.50 17.77
C THR A 8 -7.48 19.01 18.60
N LYS A 9 -8.69 19.24 18.11
CA LYS A 9 -9.94 18.67 18.66
C LYS A 9 -10.64 17.90 17.57
N GLU A 10 -10.92 16.65 17.87
CA GLU A 10 -11.73 15.78 16.99
C GLU A 10 -13.21 16.01 17.29
N THR A 11 -14.02 16.17 16.24
CA THR A 11 -15.48 16.23 16.39
C THR A 11 -16.05 14.83 16.58
N ILE A 12 -15.52 13.87 15.79
CA ILE A 12 -15.76 12.44 15.97
C ILE A 12 -14.39 11.80 16.24
N PRO A 13 -14.24 10.96 17.29
CA PRO A 13 -12.97 10.32 17.56
C PRO A 13 -12.43 9.57 16.34
N THR A 14 -11.16 9.77 16.00
CA THR A 14 -10.50 9.11 14.86
C THR A 14 -10.53 7.59 14.99
N ALA A 15 -10.58 7.06 16.20
CA ALA A 15 -10.78 5.63 16.45
C ALA A 15 -12.12 5.12 15.90
N ILE A 16 -13.19 5.89 16.04
CA ILE A 16 -14.53 5.49 15.54
C ILE A 16 -14.56 5.59 14.02
N THR A 17 -14.07 6.69 13.44
CA THR A 17 -14.02 6.86 11.99
C THR A 17 -13.10 5.83 11.34
N GLY A 18 -11.97 5.51 11.96
CA GLY A 18 -11.07 4.47 11.51
C GLY A 18 -11.70 3.08 11.57
N ALA A 19 -12.36 2.72 12.67
CA ALA A 19 -13.03 1.43 12.81
C ALA A 19 -14.16 1.27 11.78
N PHE A 20 -14.94 2.31 11.53
CA PHE A 20 -15.98 2.30 10.50
C PHE A 20 -15.41 2.06 9.09
N ILE A 21 -14.37 2.83 8.71
CA ILE A 21 -13.73 2.67 7.40
C ILE A 21 -13.06 1.30 7.29
N ALA A 22 -12.46 0.78 8.38
CA ALA A 22 -11.86 -0.54 8.40
C ALA A 22 -12.92 -1.63 8.14
N GLY A 23 -14.05 -1.58 8.83
CA GLY A 23 -15.17 -2.50 8.60
C GLY A 23 -15.69 -2.42 7.16
N LEU A 24 -15.89 -1.20 6.65
CA LEU A 24 -16.30 -0.98 5.26
C LEU A 24 -15.27 -1.52 4.26
N THR A 25 -13.98 -1.32 4.52
CA THR A 25 -12.91 -1.85 3.67
C THR A 25 -12.97 -3.37 3.59
N VAL A 26 -13.12 -4.07 4.72
CA VAL A 26 -13.24 -5.54 4.73
C VAL A 26 -14.46 -5.99 3.95
N VAL A 27 -15.62 -5.38 4.18
CA VAL A 27 -16.86 -5.73 3.45
C VAL A 27 -16.68 -5.50 1.95
N MET A 28 -16.13 -4.36 1.53
CA MET A 28 -15.95 -4.05 0.12
C MET A 28 -14.92 -4.97 -0.54
N THR A 29 -13.80 -5.24 0.11
CA THR A 29 -12.72 -6.04 -0.47
C THR A 29 -13.00 -7.55 -0.43
N ALA A 30 -13.70 -8.03 0.59
CA ALA A 30 -14.09 -9.43 0.70
C ALA A 30 -15.38 -9.77 -0.09
N SER A 31 -16.26 -8.78 -0.27
CA SER A 31 -17.60 -9.00 -0.86
C SER A 31 -17.71 -8.62 -2.33
N VAL A 32 -16.73 -7.88 -2.89
CA VAL A 32 -16.75 -7.49 -4.31
C VAL A 32 -16.35 -8.68 -5.16
N VAL A 33 -17.08 -9.75 -5.00
CA VAL A 33 -17.14 -10.84 -5.98
C VAL A 33 -18.13 -10.38 -7.04
N LEU A 34 -17.66 -9.60 -8.00
CA LEU A 34 -18.43 -9.40 -9.21
C LEU A 34 -18.74 -10.77 -9.82
N PRO A 35 -19.90 -10.97 -10.47
CA PRO A 35 -20.18 -12.25 -11.11
C PRO A 35 -19.08 -12.56 -12.13
N LYS A 36 -18.71 -13.84 -12.25
CA LYS A 36 -17.82 -14.27 -13.34
C LYS A 36 -18.33 -13.73 -14.67
N PRO A 37 -17.52 -13.18 -15.56
CA PRO A 37 -16.05 -13.20 -15.56
C PRO A 37 -15.37 -11.99 -14.90
N TRP A 38 -16.07 -11.11 -14.22
CA TRP A 38 -15.58 -9.82 -13.76
C TRP A 38 -15.25 -9.77 -12.27
N ALA A 39 -15.24 -10.92 -11.61
CA ALA A 39 -14.91 -10.99 -10.20
C ALA A 39 -13.49 -10.46 -9.94
N ILE A 40 -13.38 -9.50 -9.04
CA ILE A 40 -12.10 -8.97 -8.56
C ILE A 40 -12.04 -9.25 -7.07
N LEU A 41 -10.99 -9.90 -6.64
CA LEU A 41 -10.74 -10.15 -5.23
C LEU A 41 -9.57 -9.28 -4.76
N PHE A 42 -9.87 -8.27 -3.96
CA PHE A 42 -8.86 -7.36 -3.42
C PHE A 42 -8.34 -7.86 -2.07
N PRO A 43 -7.03 -7.82 -1.85
CA PRO A 43 -6.44 -8.16 -0.56
C PRO A 43 -6.66 -7.03 0.45
N PRO A 44 -7.48 -7.22 1.50
CA PRO A 44 -7.74 -6.16 2.48
C PRO A 44 -6.49 -5.73 3.25
N TRP A 45 -5.55 -6.64 3.48
CA TRP A 45 -4.28 -6.30 4.15
C TRP A 45 -3.44 -5.28 3.38
N ALA A 46 -3.45 -5.29 2.04
CA ALA A 46 -2.73 -4.29 1.25
C ALA A 46 -3.28 -2.88 1.51
N VAL A 47 -4.61 -2.76 1.64
CA VAL A 47 -5.27 -1.50 2.02
C VAL A 47 -4.84 -1.06 3.41
N PHE A 48 -4.87 -1.97 4.41
CA PHE A 48 -4.50 -1.64 5.79
C PHE A 48 -3.03 -1.26 5.94
N ILE A 49 -2.11 -1.97 5.28
CA ILE A 49 -0.67 -1.68 5.33
C ILE A 49 -0.40 -0.27 4.78
N THR A 50 -0.95 0.06 3.63
CA THR A 50 -0.72 1.37 3.01
C THR A 50 -1.51 2.49 3.68
N TRP A 51 -2.63 2.19 4.32
CA TRP A 51 -3.35 3.11 5.20
C TRP A 51 -2.51 3.47 6.43
N ALA A 52 -1.96 2.48 7.13
CA ALA A 52 -1.02 2.73 8.23
C ALA A 52 0.21 3.53 7.75
N GLY A 53 0.74 3.18 6.58
CA GLY A 53 1.82 3.89 5.92
C GLY A 53 1.51 5.35 5.60
N TYR A 54 0.26 5.67 5.25
CA TYR A 54 -0.17 7.04 5.01
C TYR A 54 -0.03 7.90 6.28
N PHE A 55 -0.43 7.38 7.44
CA PHE A 55 -0.23 8.10 8.70
C PHE A 55 1.25 8.19 9.10
N ALA A 56 2.00 7.11 8.93
CA ALA A 56 3.44 7.11 9.18
C ALA A 56 4.20 8.11 8.29
N ALA A 57 3.69 8.37 7.09
CA ALA A 57 4.22 9.37 6.16
C ALA A 57 3.77 10.82 6.48
N GLY A 58 2.96 11.03 7.53
CA GLY A 58 2.48 12.34 7.95
C GLY A 58 1.15 12.78 7.32
N GLY A 59 0.41 11.89 6.66
CA GLY A 59 -0.83 12.20 5.96
C GLY A 59 -1.95 12.77 6.85
N GLY A 60 -1.90 12.50 8.17
CA GLY A 60 -2.81 13.09 9.15
C GLY A 60 -2.53 14.57 9.49
N GLY A 61 -1.37 15.10 9.10
CA GLY A 61 -0.97 16.48 9.38
C GLY A 61 -1.72 17.50 8.52
N LYS A 62 -1.86 18.72 9.06
CA LYS A 62 -2.51 19.84 8.35
C LYS A 62 -1.82 20.13 7.02
N GLY A 63 -2.58 20.14 5.94
CA GLY A 63 -2.07 20.38 4.58
C GLY A 63 -1.19 19.28 3.99
N GLN A 64 -0.95 18.19 4.72
CA GLN A 64 -0.07 17.10 4.29
C GLN A 64 -0.79 15.98 3.53
N ALA A 65 -2.11 15.96 3.55
CA ALA A 65 -2.90 14.86 2.99
C ALA A 65 -2.57 14.59 1.51
N LEU A 66 -2.69 15.60 0.65
CA LEU A 66 -2.44 15.44 -0.79
C LEU A 66 -0.94 15.26 -1.13
N PRO A 67 0.01 16.00 -0.54
CA PRO A 67 1.43 15.75 -0.74
C PRO A 67 1.84 14.33 -0.35
N THR A 68 1.38 13.84 0.79
CA THR A 68 1.65 12.47 1.26
C THR A 68 1.06 11.43 0.32
N PHE A 69 -0.19 11.62 -0.10
CA PHE A 69 -0.84 10.77 -1.07
C PHE A 69 -0.01 10.63 -2.36
N LYS A 70 0.34 11.75 -3.00
CA LYS A 70 1.14 11.75 -4.23
C LYS A 70 2.49 11.05 -4.06
N LYS A 71 3.18 11.34 -2.95
CA LYS A 71 4.47 10.72 -2.63
C LYS A 71 4.36 9.20 -2.48
N MET A 72 3.30 8.73 -1.83
CA MET A 72 3.10 7.29 -1.61
C MET A 72 2.77 6.55 -2.89
N TYR A 73 1.89 7.10 -3.73
CA TYR A 73 1.44 6.41 -4.95
C TYR A 73 2.59 6.03 -5.87
N VAL A 74 3.49 6.97 -6.14
CA VAL A 74 4.63 6.74 -7.03
C VAL A 74 5.61 5.74 -6.41
N ALA A 75 5.84 5.84 -5.10
CA ALA A 75 6.73 4.92 -4.39
C ALA A 75 6.16 3.49 -4.34
N ILE A 76 4.86 3.35 -4.07
CA ILE A 76 4.16 2.05 -4.09
C ILE A 76 4.26 1.42 -5.49
N LEU A 77 3.95 2.18 -6.55
CA LEU A 77 4.03 1.67 -7.92
C LEU A 77 5.43 1.17 -8.26
N TRP A 78 6.47 1.90 -7.84
CA TRP A 78 7.85 1.48 -8.02
C TRP A 78 8.12 0.13 -7.33
N GLY A 79 7.64 -0.04 -6.11
CA GLY A 79 7.74 -1.30 -5.37
C GLY A 79 6.99 -2.45 -6.04
N ASP A 80 5.76 -2.20 -6.50
CA ASP A 80 4.95 -3.19 -7.22
C ASP A 80 5.61 -3.64 -8.52
N ILE A 81 6.21 -2.71 -9.30
CA ILE A 81 6.94 -3.03 -10.54
C ILE A 81 8.10 -3.99 -10.27
N TRP A 82 8.91 -3.72 -9.24
CA TRP A 82 10.01 -4.60 -8.88
C TRP A 82 9.53 -5.88 -8.20
N GLY A 83 8.39 -5.86 -7.53
CA GLY A 83 7.69 -7.05 -7.07
C GLY A 83 7.30 -7.96 -8.24
N LEU A 84 6.69 -7.38 -9.29
CA LEU A 84 6.36 -8.10 -10.51
C LEU A 84 7.61 -8.69 -11.19
N ALA A 85 8.69 -7.91 -11.32
CA ALA A 85 9.95 -8.39 -11.89
C ALA A 85 10.52 -9.58 -11.09
N GLY A 86 10.48 -9.48 -9.75
CA GLY A 86 10.85 -10.59 -8.87
C GLY A 86 9.97 -11.81 -9.05
N GLY A 87 8.65 -11.63 -9.07
CA GLY A 87 7.68 -12.72 -9.28
C GLY A 87 7.89 -13.44 -10.62
N LEU A 88 8.12 -12.69 -11.69
CA LEU A 88 8.48 -13.25 -12.99
C LEU A 88 9.78 -14.05 -12.91
N GLY A 89 10.80 -13.54 -12.24
CA GLY A 89 12.07 -14.25 -12.03
C GLY A 89 11.88 -15.58 -11.27
N LEU A 90 11.13 -15.56 -10.18
CA LEU A 90 10.86 -16.74 -9.37
C LEU A 90 10.07 -17.80 -10.16
N VAL A 91 9.01 -17.42 -10.84
CA VAL A 91 8.12 -18.36 -11.53
C VAL A 91 8.72 -18.87 -12.83
N PHE A 92 9.29 -17.97 -13.65
CA PHE A 92 9.70 -18.34 -15.03
C PHE A 92 11.17 -18.71 -15.15
N ILE A 93 12.04 -18.22 -14.28
CA ILE A 93 13.45 -18.61 -14.29
C ILE A 93 13.61 -19.80 -13.35
N VAL A 94 13.41 -19.57 -12.04
CA VAL A 94 13.72 -20.62 -11.05
C VAL A 94 12.71 -21.76 -11.12
N GLY A 95 11.42 -21.48 -11.20
CA GLY A 95 10.36 -22.51 -11.20
C GLY A 95 10.41 -23.47 -12.38
N LYS A 96 10.95 -23.04 -13.54
CA LYS A 96 11.09 -23.89 -14.73
C LYS A 96 12.40 -24.67 -14.81
N MET A 97 13.37 -24.40 -13.95
CA MET A 97 14.69 -25.06 -14.02
C MET A 97 14.70 -26.47 -13.45
N GLY A 98 13.64 -26.91 -12.79
CA GLY A 98 13.55 -28.29 -12.23
C GLY A 98 14.64 -28.60 -11.20
N LEU A 99 15.09 -27.63 -10.43
CA LEU A 99 16.20 -27.72 -9.52
C LEU A 99 15.83 -28.43 -8.21
N SER A 100 16.82 -28.99 -7.53
CA SER A 100 16.65 -29.45 -6.15
C SER A 100 16.29 -28.27 -5.22
N LEU A 101 15.54 -28.54 -4.16
CA LEU A 101 15.06 -27.51 -3.25
C LEU A 101 16.15 -26.57 -2.73
N PRO A 102 17.33 -27.03 -2.26
CA PRO A 102 18.36 -26.10 -1.78
C PRO A 102 18.87 -25.13 -2.86
N LEU A 103 18.99 -25.63 -4.10
CA LEU A 103 19.47 -24.81 -5.21
C LEU A 103 18.40 -23.82 -5.69
N SER A 104 17.13 -24.23 -5.71
CA SER A 104 16.04 -23.32 -6.05
C SER A 104 15.93 -22.18 -5.02
N LEU A 105 16.00 -22.47 -3.72
CA LEU A 105 16.00 -21.44 -2.67
C LEU A 105 17.18 -20.46 -2.77
N LEU A 106 18.36 -20.96 -3.15
CA LEU A 106 19.51 -20.08 -3.39
C LEU A 106 19.25 -19.12 -4.56
N LEU A 107 18.71 -19.64 -5.66
CA LEU A 107 18.38 -18.81 -6.83
C LEU A 107 17.22 -17.86 -6.56
N ASP A 108 16.21 -18.27 -5.78
CA ASP A 108 15.16 -17.36 -5.31
C ASP A 108 15.76 -16.19 -4.53
N GLY A 109 16.69 -16.47 -3.63
CA GLY A 109 17.43 -15.44 -2.89
C GLY A 109 18.22 -14.50 -3.81
N ILE A 110 18.86 -15.03 -4.86
CA ILE A 110 19.58 -14.22 -5.85
C ILE A 110 18.61 -13.33 -6.64
N VAL A 111 17.48 -13.86 -7.09
CA VAL A 111 16.45 -13.08 -7.80
C VAL A 111 15.96 -11.93 -6.92
N ILE A 112 15.61 -12.23 -5.67
CA ILE A 112 15.13 -11.20 -4.73
C ILE A 112 16.24 -10.17 -4.43
N PHE A 113 17.48 -10.59 -4.26
CA PHE A 113 18.61 -9.68 -4.12
C PHE A 113 18.75 -8.73 -5.31
N LEU A 114 18.68 -9.24 -6.53
CA LEU A 114 18.83 -8.43 -7.75
C LEU A 114 17.71 -7.40 -7.90
N VAL A 115 16.45 -7.78 -7.65
CA VAL A 115 15.32 -6.84 -7.78
C VAL A 115 15.25 -5.82 -6.64
N ASN A 116 15.87 -6.09 -5.50
CA ASN A 116 15.97 -5.10 -4.41
C ASN A 116 17.02 -4.02 -4.67
N GLN A 117 18.01 -4.25 -5.55
CA GLN A 117 19.00 -3.22 -5.85
C GLN A 117 18.38 -1.94 -6.43
N PRO A 118 17.58 -1.98 -7.53
CA PRO A 118 16.93 -0.78 -8.05
C PRO A 118 15.89 -0.19 -7.11
N ILE A 119 15.28 -0.98 -6.22
CA ILE A 119 14.40 -0.46 -5.17
C ILE A 119 15.16 0.54 -4.29
N LEU A 120 16.30 0.13 -3.76
CA LEU A 120 17.07 0.95 -2.83
C LEU A 120 17.85 2.06 -3.55
N TRP A 121 18.44 1.79 -4.71
CA TRP A 121 19.20 2.79 -5.46
C TRP A 121 18.30 3.84 -6.08
N GLY A 122 17.10 3.47 -6.54
CA GLY A 122 16.13 4.39 -7.11
C GLY A 122 15.81 5.56 -6.18
N THR A 123 15.78 5.32 -4.87
CA THR A 123 15.53 6.37 -3.88
C THR A 123 16.59 7.48 -3.86
N ARG A 124 17.78 7.21 -4.37
CA ARG A 124 18.89 8.18 -4.46
C ARG A 124 18.78 9.09 -5.67
N TRP A 125 18.19 8.59 -6.76
CA TRP A 125 18.21 9.29 -8.06
C TRP A 125 16.89 9.99 -8.36
N TRP A 126 15.77 9.45 -7.90
CA TRP A 126 14.46 9.95 -8.28
C TRP A 126 13.64 10.43 -7.08
N GLY A 127 13.42 11.76 -7.03
CA GLY A 127 12.71 12.42 -5.93
C GLY A 127 11.35 11.83 -5.58
N PRO A 128 10.48 11.47 -6.56
CA PRO A 128 9.16 10.92 -6.29
C PRO A 128 9.16 9.59 -5.52
N ILE A 129 10.22 8.79 -5.59
CA ILE A 129 10.31 7.49 -4.92
C ILE A 129 11.15 7.51 -3.63
N LYS A 130 11.41 8.69 -3.06
CA LYS A 130 12.25 8.79 -1.84
C LYS A 130 11.61 8.22 -0.56
N TYR A 131 10.33 7.87 -0.59
CA TYR A 131 9.68 7.29 0.57
C TYR A 131 9.82 5.76 0.57
N THR A 132 10.97 5.29 1.01
CA THR A 132 11.37 3.88 1.04
C THR A 132 10.32 2.94 1.66
N PRO A 133 9.65 3.25 2.80
CA PRO A 133 8.61 2.36 3.33
C PRO A 133 7.49 2.07 2.33
N ALA A 134 7.03 3.06 1.57
CA ALA A 134 5.97 2.85 0.59
C ALA A 134 6.41 1.96 -0.57
N ILE A 135 7.69 2.01 -0.96
CA ILE A 135 8.23 1.08 -1.97
C ILE A 135 8.15 -0.35 -1.47
N PHE A 136 8.57 -0.59 -0.22
CA PHE A 136 8.46 -1.92 0.38
C PHE A 136 7.01 -2.38 0.60
N TYR A 137 6.07 -1.46 0.82
CA TYR A 137 4.65 -1.81 0.86
C TYR A 137 4.19 -2.37 -0.50
N GLY A 138 4.50 -1.68 -1.61
CA GLY A 138 4.21 -2.19 -2.95
C GLY A 138 4.84 -3.57 -3.17
N PHE A 139 6.15 -3.67 -2.99
CA PHE A 139 6.88 -4.92 -3.18
C PHE A 139 6.30 -6.09 -2.37
N ALA A 140 6.09 -5.91 -1.07
CA ALA A 140 5.59 -6.97 -0.19
C ALA A 140 4.14 -7.33 -0.48
N THR A 141 3.28 -6.35 -0.74
CA THR A 141 1.87 -6.58 -1.03
C THR A 141 1.65 -7.24 -2.37
N PHE A 142 2.49 -6.98 -3.37
CA PHE A 142 2.48 -7.74 -4.62
C PHE A 142 2.68 -9.24 -4.34
N PHE A 143 3.73 -9.62 -3.63
CA PHE A 143 4.00 -11.03 -3.32
C PHE A 143 2.89 -11.67 -2.50
N SER A 144 2.41 -10.99 -1.46
CA SER A 144 1.31 -11.50 -0.66
C SER A 144 0.02 -11.66 -1.47
N THR A 145 -0.25 -10.75 -2.40
CA THR A 145 -1.41 -10.82 -3.30
C THR A 145 -1.28 -12.01 -4.26
N TYR A 146 -0.11 -12.17 -4.88
CA TYR A 146 0.16 -13.24 -5.83
C TYR A 146 0.10 -14.62 -5.18
N PHE A 147 0.84 -14.84 -4.09
CA PHE A 147 0.90 -16.13 -3.42
C PHE A 147 -0.40 -16.50 -2.68
N SER A 148 -1.24 -15.54 -2.34
CA SER A 148 -2.56 -15.80 -1.76
C SER A 148 -3.67 -15.98 -2.79
N GLY A 149 -3.36 -15.90 -4.09
CA GLY A 149 -4.32 -16.14 -5.18
C GLY A 149 -5.33 -15.03 -5.40
N PHE A 150 -5.04 -13.80 -4.92
CA PHE A 150 -5.90 -12.64 -5.18
C PHE A 150 -5.62 -12.06 -6.56
N GLY A 151 -6.67 -11.61 -7.24
CA GLY A 151 -6.56 -11.04 -8.58
C GLY A 151 -7.89 -10.88 -9.27
N PHE A 152 -7.84 -10.64 -10.57
CA PHE A 152 -9.04 -10.61 -11.41
C PHE A 152 -9.52 -12.02 -11.75
N TYR A 153 -10.84 -12.17 -11.82
CA TYR A 153 -11.45 -13.39 -12.31
C TYR A 153 -12.17 -13.10 -13.66
N PRO A 154 -12.09 -13.93 -14.68
CA PRO A 154 -11.36 -15.17 -14.69
C PRO A 154 -9.89 -14.87 -14.92
N GLY A 155 -9.05 -15.06 -13.92
CA GLY A 155 -7.67 -15.33 -14.28
C GLY A 155 -7.73 -16.60 -15.10
N PRO A 156 -7.29 -16.67 -16.35
CA PRO A 156 -7.02 -17.96 -16.92
C PRO A 156 -6.05 -18.64 -15.99
N LEU A 157 -6.11 -19.93 -15.94
CA LEU A 157 -5.21 -20.76 -15.15
C LEU A 157 -3.76 -20.67 -15.61
N ASP A 158 -3.48 -19.76 -16.51
CA ASP A 158 -2.18 -19.39 -17.02
C ASP A 158 -1.47 -18.51 -15.98
N GLN A 159 -0.31 -18.96 -15.57
CA GLN A 159 0.52 -18.30 -14.57
C GLN A 159 0.83 -16.83 -14.88
N TYR A 160 0.98 -16.47 -16.15
CA TYR A 160 1.26 -15.09 -16.58
C TYR A 160 0.13 -14.15 -16.22
N THR A 161 -1.09 -14.56 -16.57
CA THR A 161 -2.27 -13.76 -16.29
C THR A 161 -2.49 -13.61 -14.79
N THR A 162 -2.21 -14.66 -14.02
CA THR A 162 -2.29 -14.60 -12.57
C THR A 162 -1.29 -13.62 -11.98
N ILE A 163 -0.04 -13.57 -12.45
CA ILE A 163 0.97 -12.60 -12.00
C ILE A 163 0.57 -11.17 -12.34
N PHE A 164 0.16 -10.89 -13.57
CA PHE A 164 -0.26 -9.55 -13.97
C PHE A 164 -1.56 -9.13 -13.28
N SER A 165 -2.49 -10.04 -13.12
CA SER A 165 -3.72 -9.82 -12.36
C SER A 165 -3.40 -9.45 -10.91
N ALA A 166 -2.49 -10.18 -10.26
CA ALA A 166 -2.04 -9.87 -8.90
C ALA A 166 -1.35 -8.50 -8.82
N PHE A 167 -0.51 -8.16 -9.80
CA PHE A 167 0.15 -6.85 -9.86
C PHE A 167 -0.85 -5.70 -9.90
N ILE A 168 -1.81 -5.74 -10.82
CA ILE A 168 -2.83 -4.69 -10.93
C ILE A 168 -3.69 -4.63 -9.67
N THR A 169 -4.08 -5.79 -9.14
CA THR A 169 -4.90 -5.88 -7.93
C THR A 169 -4.17 -5.36 -6.71
N ALA A 170 -2.90 -5.71 -6.52
CA ALA A 170 -2.07 -5.21 -5.43
C ALA A 170 -1.93 -3.68 -5.51
N TYR A 171 -1.63 -3.14 -6.69
CA TYR A 171 -1.49 -1.71 -6.88
C TYR A 171 -2.78 -0.95 -6.56
N ILE A 172 -3.93 -1.43 -7.05
CA ILE A 172 -5.23 -0.79 -6.75
C ILE A 172 -5.54 -0.88 -5.25
N ALA A 173 -5.35 -2.05 -4.63
CA ALA A 173 -5.58 -2.22 -3.20
C ALA A 173 -4.67 -1.31 -2.36
N ASN A 174 -3.38 -1.22 -2.72
CA ASN A 174 -2.43 -0.32 -2.11
C ASN A 174 -2.85 1.16 -2.26
N ALA A 175 -3.42 1.49 -3.41
CA ALA A 175 -3.91 2.83 -3.70
C ALA A 175 -5.11 3.23 -2.81
N LEU A 176 -5.93 2.27 -2.42
CA LEU A 176 -7.09 2.52 -1.55
C LEU A 176 -6.68 2.86 -0.10
N GLY A 177 -5.52 2.42 0.38
CA GLY A 177 -5.09 2.69 1.74
C GLY A 177 -4.91 4.18 2.08
N PRO A 178 -4.14 4.95 1.32
CA PRO A 178 -4.06 6.41 1.50
C PRO A 178 -5.41 7.12 1.35
N ILE A 179 -6.30 6.62 0.50
CA ILE A 179 -7.68 7.13 0.40
C ILE A 179 -8.43 6.88 1.72
N ALA A 180 -8.36 5.68 2.26
CA ALA A 180 -8.99 5.33 3.54
C ALA A 180 -8.45 6.21 4.68
N GLY A 181 -7.13 6.41 4.74
CA GLY A 181 -6.49 7.31 5.70
C GLY A 181 -6.95 8.76 5.57
N TYR A 182 -7.03 9.27 4.34
CA TYR A 182 -7.56 10.61 4.07
C TYR A 182 -9.03 10.76 4.53
N LEU A 183 -9.87 9.78 4.20
CA LEU A 183 -11.27 9.79 4.60
C LEU A 183 -11.44 9.71 6.12
N GLN A 184 -10.62 8.92 6.81
CA GLN A 184 -10.62 8.83 8.27
C GLN A 184 -10.40 10.22 8.90
N VAL A 185 -9.36 10.94 8.47
CA VAL A 185 -9.06 12.29 8.96
C VAL A 185 -10.20 13.25 8.61
N ARG A 186 -10.73 13.16 7.41
CA ARG A 186 -11.81 14.02 6.94
C ARG A 186 -13.10 13.83 7.71
N PHE A 187 -13.48 12.59 7.99
CA PHE A 187 -14.69 12.28 8.76
C PHE A 187 -14.54 12.57 10.25
N ALA A 188 -13.34 12.51 10.81
CA ALA A 188 -13.09 12.94 12.17
C ALA A 188 -13.30 14.46 12.39
N MET A 189 -13.36 15.24 11.30
CA MET A 189 -13.55 16.69 11.35
C MET A 189 -12.61 17.38 12.34
N ILE A 190 -11.31 17.08 12.24
CA ILE A 190 -10.28 17.59 13.14
C ILE A 190 -10.17 19.10 12.97
N LYS A 191 -10.32 19.83 14.09
CA LYS A 191 -10.22 21.30 14.15
C LYS A 191 -9.07 21.68 15.07
N GLU A 192 -8.39 22.77 14.73
CA GLU A 192 -7.48 23.44 15.66
C GLU A 192 -8.30 24.37 16.55
N VAL A 193 -8.15 24.22 17.84
CA VAL A 193 -8.76 25.10 18.84
C VAL A 193 -7.66 25.75 19.70
N PRO A 194 -7.82 27.03 20.09
CA PRO A 194 -6.88 27.65 21.01
C PRO A 194 -6.76 26.85 22.31
N VAL A 195 -5.56 26.79 22.86
CA VAL A 195 -5.37 26.26 24.21
C VAL A 195 -5.85 27.31 25.18
N GLU A 196 -6.83 26.97 26.02
CA GLU A 196 -7.32 27.87 27.06
C GLU A 196 -6.16 28.26 27.99
N GLY A 197 -5.98 29.56 28.17
CA GLY A 197 -4.89 30.11 29.00
C GLY A 197 -3.63 30.58 28.25
N SER A 198 -3.47 30.33 26.95
CA SER A 198 -2.30 30.79 26.19
C SER A 198 -2.36 32.28 25.80
N ALA A 199 -3.46 32.96 26.11
CA ALA A 199 -3.66 34.39 25.80
C ALA A 199 -3.32 35.32 26.99
N LYS A 200 -2.77 34.80 28.08
CA LYS A 200 -2.48 35.59 29.28
C LYS A 200 -0.97 35.60 29.58
N ASN A 201 -0.15 36.09 28.67
CA ASN A 201 1.19 36.60 29.00
C ASN A 201 1.62 37.62 27.93
#